data_06e185df34f43ade2a78bdcf5eb91f14
#
_entry.id   06e185df34f43ade2a78bdcf5eb91f14
#
_cell.length_a   1.000
_cell.length_b   1.000
_cell.length_c   1.000
_cell.angle_alpha   90.00
_cell.angle_beta   90.00
_cell.angle_gamma   90.00
#
_symmetry.space_group_name_H-M   'P 1'
#
loop_
_entity.id
_entity.type
_entity.pdbx_description
1 polymer ?
#
loop_
_entity_poly.entity_id
_entity_poly.type
_entity_poly.pdbx_seq_one_letter_code
_entity_poly.pdbx_strand_id
1 'polypeptide(L)'
;MQKRKKILAGVLAGTLALSACPFALAASYNDSSVTGGSEEWQAWVSEWESVATDYTKVSLTPGADETQLNFAWYSKSEDGKTATPVVHFGTDKDNLTAFTGTSGQVDTSLTDGVAYDYNHVVVTGLEPNTTYYYTVEKNGVQTEVQEYKTGSFESVKILYVGDPQIGASKGQTQGSDTLKADSGAANTAARNDAFAWNRTLEIASAQNPDLNFVISAGDQVNKTGQAKEEEYAGYLSASVLSGLPVATTIGNHDSLNPDYTYHFNNPNTTGYGKTEAGGDYYYSYGSGLFIVLNTNNYNVAEHEKTIQEAVASDPDAAWRVVTIHQDIYGTGLDHSDTDGMILRTQLTPIFDEYDIDVVLQGHDHTYSRSKLLYGDGQTHGTYEFRLNAEGTDYDWDNAYNTQTDEQIPLYPAEDDAAGTAAHDAFLADNGCYTIENTTGSTVVNPQGTLYMTANSASGSKF
;
A
#
# COMPACT_ATOMS: atom_id res chain seq x y z
N MET A 1 27.74 -6.56 -21.57
CA MET A 1 26.45 -5.87 -21.38
C MET A 1 26.74 -4.40 -21.06
N GLN A 2 26.23 -3.44 -21.83
CA GLN A 2 26.39 -2.03 -21.50
C GLN A 2 25.36 -1.70 -20.41
N LYS A 3 25.82 -1.45 -19.19
CA LYS A 3 24.98 -0.88 -18.12
C LYS A 3 24.43 0.46 -18.60
N ARG A 4 23.12 0.60 -18.68
CA ARG A 4 22.48 1.88 -18.97
C ARG A 4 22.73 2.83 -17.78
N LYS A 5 23.05 4.10 -18.08
CA LYS A 5 23.32 5.09 -17.04
C LYS A 5 22.00 5.45 -16.33
N LYS A 6 21.85 5.01 -15.10
CA LYS A 6 20.76 5.43 -14.22
C LYS A 6 21.20 6.74 -13.55
N ILE A 7 20.42 7.79 -13.65
CA ILE A 7 20.63 9.03 -12.92
C ILE A 7 19.57 9.05 -11.82
N LEU A 8 19.98 8.75 -10.60
CA LEU A 8 19.16 9.00 -9.42
C LEU A 8 19.18 10.51 -9.19
N ALA A 9 18.33 11.25 -9.90
CA ALA A 9 17.97 12.58 -9.49
C ALA A 9 17.12 12.44 -8.24
N GLY A 10 17.78 12.21 -7.11
CA GLY A 10 17.15 12.36 -5.81
C GLY A 10 16.73 13.82 -5.71
N VAL A 11 15.46 14.10 -6.04
CA VAL A 11 14.85 15.35 -5.62
C VAL A 11 14.63 15.26 -4.12
N LEU A 12 15.74 15.33 -3.39
CA LEU A 12 15.77 15.94 -2.08
C LEU A 12 15.95 17.44 -2.29
N ALA A 13 15.03 18.08 -2.98
CA ALA A 13 14.82 19.50 -2.83
C ALA A 13 14.06 19.72 -1.51
N GLY A 14 14.70 19.39 -0.41
CA GLY A 14 14.47 20.04 0.87
C GLY A 14 14.98 21.48 0.79
N THR A 15 14.50 22.27 -0.14
CA THR A 15 14.42 23.70 0.04
C THR A 15 13.23 23.95 0.93
N LEU A 16 13.49 24.06 2.23
CA LEU A 16 12.71 24.92 3.08
C LEU A 16 12.74 26.35 2.47
N ALA A 17 11.99 26.58 1.42
CA ALA A 17 11.45 27.87 1.16
C ALA A 17 10.29 28.00 2.13
N LEU A 18 10.58 28.53 3.32
CA LEU A 18 9.63 29.19 4.17
C LEU A 18 9.09 30.40 3.40
N SER A 19 8.28 30.16 2.35
CA SER A 19 7.28 31.13 1.96
C SER A 19 6.24 31.08 3.06
N ALA A 20 6.13 32.18 3.81
CA ALA A 20 5.10 32.40 4.80
C ALA A 20 3.74 32.48 4.09
N CYS A 21 3.19 31.34 3.69
CA CYS A 21 1.75 31.15 3.73
C CYS A 21 1.40 30.92 5.21
N PRO A 22 0.36 31.56 5.74
CA PRO A 22 -0.18 31.18 7.03
C PRO A 22 -0.89 29.83 6.84
N PHE A 23 -0.11 28.77 6.72
CA PHE A 23 -0.64 27.46 7.05
C PHE A 23 -0.87 27.52 8.55
N ALA A 24 -2.11 27.56 8.96
CA ALA A 24 -2.47 26.97 10.21
C ALA A 24 -1.70 25.65 10.25
N LEU A 25 -0.77 25.48 11.18
CA LEU A 25 -0.12 24.22 11.46
C LEU A 25 -1.26 23.21 11.44
N ALA A 26 -1.22 22.28 10.48
CA ALA A 26 -2.18 21.21 10.47
C ALA A 26 -1.95 20.50 11.79
N ALA A 27 -2.82 20.77 12.75
CA ALA A 27 -2.82 20.05 13.99
C ALA A 27 -3.11 18.60 13.64
N SER A 28 -2.57 17.70 14.44
CA SER A 28 -2.83 16.29 14.23
C SER A 28 -4.34 16.05 14.13
N TYR A 29 -4.76 15.08 13.36
CA TYR A 29 -6.17 14.72 13.22
C TYR A 29 -6.84 14.40 14.55
N ASN A 30 -6.05 14.06 15.53
CA ASN A 30 -6.48 13.79 16.90
C ASN A 30 -6.42 15.04 17.79
N ASP A 31 -6.23 16.22 17.22
CA ASP A 31 -6.24 17.49 17.94
C ASP A 31 -7.60 18.20 17.75
N SER A 32 -8.37 18.27 18.82
CA SER A 32 -9.68 18.93 18.84
C SER A 32 -9.65 20.40 18.48
N SER A 33 -8.49 21.04 18.61
CA SER A 33 -8.37 22.46 18.30
C SER A 33 -8.56 22.76 16.82
N VAL A 34 -8.32 21.76 15.94
CA VAL A 34 -8.40 21.93 14.49
C VAL A 34 -9.63 21.29 13.88
N THR A 35 -10.00 20.09 14.33
CA THR A 35 -11.08 19.32 13.69
C THR A 35 -12.41 19.43 14.42
N GLY A 36 -12.41 19.43 15.73
CA GLY A 36 -13.64 19.41 16.51
C GLY A 36 -14.55 20.62 16.36
N GLY A 37 -14.04 21.75 15.83
CA GLY A 37 -14.80 22.96 15.56
C GLY A 37 -14.86 23.38 14.11
N SER A 38 -14.18 22.67 13.17
CA SER A 38 -14.16 23.06 11.76
C SER A 38 -15.49 22.73 11.06
N GLU A 39 -15.89 23.57 10.11
CA GLU A 39 -17.07 23.32 9.27
C GLU A 39 -16.89 22.04 8.43
N GLU A 40 -15.68 21.76 7.95
CA GLU A 40 -15.34 20.55 7.19
C GLU A 40 -15.57 19.28 8.02
N TRP A 41 -15.10 19.27 9.26
CA TRP A 41 -15.34 18.15 10.17
C TRP A 41 -16.82 17.93 10.47
N GLN A 42 -17.57 19.01 10.73
CA GLN A 42 -19.00 18.91 11.00
C GLN A 42 -19.78 18.39 9.77
N ALA A 43 -19.41 18.84 8.58
CA ALA A 43 -19.97 18.33 7.33
C ALA A 43 -19.68 16.82 7.20
N TRP A 44 -18.42 16.41 7.37
CA TRP A 44 -18.01 15.00 7.31
C TRP A 44 -18.77 14.12 8.30
N VAL A 45 -18.89 14.56 9.54
CA VAL A 45 -19.66 13.82 10.58
C VAL A 45 -21.12 13.64 10.14
N SER A 46 -21.72 14.66 9.53
CA SER A 46 -23.11 14.57 9.05
C SER A 46 -23.31 13.67 7.83
N GLU A 47 -22.26 13.51 7.02
CA GLU A 47 -22.29 12.68 5.81
C GLU A 47 -21.85 11.23 6.07
N TRP A 48 -21.18 10.97 7.18
CA TRP A 48 -20.50 9.70 7.44
C TRP A 48 -21.40 8.45 7.29
N GLU A 49 -22.63 8.50 7.78
CA GLU A 49 -23.55 7.37 7.67
C GLU A 49 -23.80 6.97 6.22
N SER A 50 -23.90 7.95 5.32
CA SER A 50 -24.06 7.70 3.89
C SER A 50 -22.78 7.18 3.23
N VAL A 51 -21.62 7.61 3.73
CA VAL A 51 -20.32 7.10 3.26
C VAL A 51 -20.11 5.66 3.73
N ALA A 52 -20.28 5.41 5.03
CA ALA A 52 -20.01 4.10 5.65
C ALA A 52 -20.86 2.96 5.10
N THR A 53 -22.02 3.28 4.52
CA THR A 53 -22.96 2.30 3.97
C THR A 53 -22.92 2.20 2.43
N ASP A 54 -22.12 3.05 1.76
CA ASP A 54 -21.94 3.00 0.30
C ASP A 54 -20.75 2.12 -0.09
N TYR A 55 -20.95 0.83 -0.18
CA TYR A 55 -19.93 -0.13 -0.62
C TYR A 55 -19.69 -0.12 -2.14
N THR A 56 -20.39 0.74 -2.88
CA THR A 56 -20.35 0.77 -4.35
C THR A 56 -19.35 1.78 -4.91
N LYS A 57 -18.43 2.27 -4.09
CA LYS A 57 -17.38 3.20 -4.53
C LYS A 57 -16.54 2.57 -5.64
N VAL A 58 -16.11 3.41 -6.58
CA VAL A 58 -15.24 2.99 -7.68
C VAL A 58 -13.80 3.18 -7.27
N SER A 59 -12.99 2.14 -7.42
CA SER A 59 -11.55 2.24 -7.32
C SER A 59 -10.90 2.25 -8.71
N LEU A 60 -9.85 3.04 -8.86
CA LEU A 60 -8.97 3.04 -10.01
C LEU A 60 -7.61 2.47 -9.60
N THR A 61 -7.07 1.56 -10.39
CA THR A 61 -5.70 1.08 -10.24
C THR A 61 -4.93 1.28 -11.55
N PRO A 62 -3.60 1.47 -11.54
CA PRO A 62 -2.82 1.45 -12.77
C PRO A 62 -3.12 0.19 -13.59
N GLY A 63 -3.08 0.29 -14.91
CA GLY A 63 -3.15 -0.88 -15.79
C GLY A 63 -1.80 -1.59 -15.91
N ALA A 64 -1.69 -2.53 -16.84
CA ALA A 64 -0.45 -3.27 -17.08
C ALA A 64 0.70 -2.36 -17.52
N ASP A 65 0.36 -1.26 -18.19
CA ASP A 65 1.25 -0.16 -18.58
C ASP A 65 0.49 1.18 -18.58
N GLU A 66 1.17 2.28 -18.84
CA GLU A 66 0.61 3.64 -18.83
C GLU A 66 -0.51 3.89 -19.83
N THR A 67 -0.70 2.99 -20.81
CA THR A 67 -1.80 3.08 -21.81
C THR A 67 -3.10 2.45 -21.31
N GLN A 68 -3.14 1.98 -20.07
CA GLN A 68 -4.28 1.25 -19.50
C GLN A 68 -4.67 1.83 -18.14
N LEU A 69 -5.95 1.67 -17.81
CA LEU A 69 -6.52 2.03 -16.51
C LEU A 69 -7.52 0.95 -16.09
N ASN A 70 -7.37 0.46 -14.87
CA ASN A 70 -8.21 -0.58 -14.33
C ASN A 70 -9.25 -0.01 -13.37
N PHE A 71 -10.45 -0.58 -13.41
CA PHE A 71 -11.61 -0.19 -12.60
C PHE A 71 -12.09 -1.37 -11.79
N ALA A 72 -12.48 -1.11 -10.54
CA ALA A 72 -13.25 -2.05 -9.73
C ALA A 72 -14.36 -1.31 -8.95
N TRP A 73 -15.51 -1.97 -8.76
CA TRP A 73 -16.61 -1.48 -7.95
C TRP A 73 -17.59 -2.59 -7.59
N TYR A 74 -18.39 -2.37 -6.56
CA TYR A 74 -19.55 -3.24 -6.29
C TYR A 74 -20.80 -2.69 -6.94
N SER A 75 -21.70 -3.61 -7.35
CA SER A 75 -23.09 -3.34 -7.66
C SER A 75 -23.99 -4.28 -6.89
N LYS A 76 -25.18 -3.85 -6.47
CA LYS A 76 -26.14 -4.76 -5.80
C LYS A 76 -26.50 -5.89 -6.75
N SER A 77 -26.43 -7.12 -6.27
CA SER A 77 -26.81 -8.29 -7.06
C SER A 77 -28.35 -8.33 -7.22
N GLU A 78 -28.81 -8.47 -8.44
CA GLU A 78 -30.24 -8.62 -8.76
C GLU A 78 -30.54 -10.06 -9.18
N ASP A 79 -31.49 -10.70 -8.51
CA ASP A 79 -31.97 -12.06 -8.83
C ASP A 79 -30.85 -13.13 -8.93
N GLY A 80 -29.70 -12.93 -8.27
CA GLY A 80 -28.55 -13.86 -8.29
C GLY A 80 -27.88 -13.98 -9.67
N LYS A 81 -28.08 -13.01 -10.54
CA LYS A 81 -27.42 -12.94 -11.85
C LYS A 81 -26.39 -11.82 -11.85
N THR A 82 -25.15 -12.16 -12.18
CA THR A 82 -24.11 -11.17 -12.46
C THR A 82 -24.35 -10.53 -13.82
N ALA A 83 -24.41 -9.21 -13.85
CA ALA A 83 -24.44 -8.47 -15.12
C ALA A 83 -23.01 -8.33 -15.68
N THR A 84 -22.90 -8.17 -17.01
CA THR A 84 -21.61 -7.78 -17.59
C THR A 84 -21.31 -6.35 -17.17
N PRO A 85 -20.19 -6.05 -16.50
CA PRO A 85 -19.84 -4.72 -16.07
C PRO A 85 -19.42 -3.85 -17.25
N VAL A 86 -19.79 -2.58 -17.21
CA VAL A 86 -19.50 -1.62 -18.29
C VAL A 86 -18.92 -0.34 -17.69
N VAL A 87 -17.80 0.09 -18.27
CA VAL A 87 -17.24 1.43 -18.12
C VAL A 87 -17.38 2.14 -19.47
N HIS A 88 -17.98 3.31 -19.48
CA HIS A 88 -17.97 4.18 -20.65
C HIS A 88 -16.84 5.19 -20.48
N PHE A 89 -15.94 5.27 -21.45
CA PHE A 89 -14.70 6.03 -21.35
C PHE A 89 -14.32 6.70 -22.67
N GLY A 90 -13.80 7.92 -22.63
CA GLY A 90 -13.36 8.63 -23.83
C GLY A 90 -13.01 10.09 -23.57
N THR A 91 -12.55 10.79 -24.60
CA THR A 91 -12.15 12.20 -24.54
C THR A 91 -13.32 13.17 -24.76
N ASP A 92 -14.45 12.68 -25.27
CA ASP A 92 -15.67 13.43 -25.44
C ASP A 92 -16.75 12.90 -24.48
N LYS A 93 -17.11 13.69 -23.47
CA LYS A 93 -18.08 13.30 -22.44
C LYS A 93 -19.48 12.97 -22.96
N ASP A 94 -19.83 13.47 -24.15
CA ASP A 94 -21.11 13.24 -24.79
C ASP A 94 -21.07 12.00 -25.72
N ASN A 95 -19.88 11.41 -25.95
CA ASN A 95 -19.68 10.26 -26.84
C ASN A 95 -18.59 9.32 -26.29
N LEU A 96 -18.93 8.61 -25.22
CA LEU A 96 -18.02 7.67 -24.56
C LEU A 96 -18.10 6.27 -25.19
N THR A 97 -16.97 5.58 -25.26
CA THR A 97 -16.87 4.19 -25.74
C THR A 97 -17.07 3.22 -24.56
N ALA A 98 -17.85 2.17 -24.78
CA ALA A 98 -18.09 1.15 -23.78
C ALA A 98 -16.94 0.12 -23.73
N PHE A 99 -16.41 -0.11 -22.53
CA PHE A 99 -15.48 -1.19 -22.20
C PHE A 99 -16.18 -2.17 -21.26
N THR A 100 -16.03 -3.46 -21.50
CA THR A 100 -16.64 -4.51 -20.69
C THR A 100 -15.56 -5.33 -19.98
N GLY A 101 -15.94 -6.01 -18.92
CA GLY A 101 -15.00 -6.81 -18.12
C GLY A 101 -15.65 -8.04 -17.50
N THR A 102 -15.18 -8.39 -16.32
CA THR A 102 -15.63 -9.55 -15.55
C THR A 102 -16.36 -9.13 -14.30
N SER A 103 -17.30 -9.95 -13.86
CA SER A 103 -18.03 -9.77 -12.62
C SER A 103 -18.15 -11.11 -11.89
N GLY A 104 -18.24 -11.08 -10.57
CA GLY A 104 -18.46 -12.24 -9.73
C GLY A 104 -19.18 -11.85 -8.46
N GLN A 105 -19.67 -12.85 -7.73
CA GLN A 105 -20.40 -12.61 -6.49
C GLN A 105 -19.45 -12.32 -5.34
N VAL A 106 -19.79 -11.32 -4.55
CA VAL A 106 -19.13 -11.03 -3.27
C VAL A 106 -19.66 -12.02 -2.21
N ASP A 107 -18.78 -12.49 -1.33
CA ASP A 107 -19.20 -13.28 -0.18
C ASP A 107 -20.10 -12.44 0.73
N THR A 108 -21.37 -12.86 0.87
CA THR A 108 -22.36 -12.12 1.64
C THR A 108 -22.04 -12.04 3.13
N SER A 109 -21.15 -12.88 3.65
CA SER A 109 -20.67 -12.77 5.03
C SER A 109 -19.85 -11.52 5.28
N LEU A 110 -19.25 -10.95 4.21
CA LEU A 110 -18.46 -9.71 4.27
C LEU A 110 -19.33 -8.44 4.15
N THR A 111 -20.61 -8.60 3.71
CA THR A 111 -21.51 -7.50 3.38
C THR A 111 -22.81 -7.54 4.21
N ASP A 112 -22.75 -8.03 5.44
CA ASP A 112 -23.89 -8.15 6.36
C ASP A 112 -25.10 -8.88 5.76
N GLY A 113 -24.85 -9.87 4.90
CA GLY A 113 -25.89 -10.66 4.23
C GLY A 113 -26.50 -9.98 3.00
N VAL A 114 -26.07 -8.79 2.62
CA VAL A 114 -26.52 -8.12 1.40
C VAL A 114 -25.73 -8.65 0.21
N ALA A 115 -26.45 -9.07 -0.84
CA ALA A 115 -25.81 -9.59 -2.05
C ALA A 115 -25.25 -8.46 -2.92
N TYR A 116 -23.96 -8.55 -3.23
CA TYR A 116 -23.28 -7.69 -4.18
C TYR A 116 -22.54 -8.53 -5.22
N ASP A 117 -22.34 -7.93 -6.39
CA ASP A 117 -21.41 -8.40 -7.40
C ASP A 117 -20.21 -7.46 -7.43
N TYR A 118 -18.98 -7.99 -7.43
CA TYR A 118 -17.80 -7.20 -7.76
C TYR A 118 -17.62 -7.12 -9.27
N ASN A 119 -17.10 -6.03 -9.75
CA ASN A 119 -16.96 -5.72 -11.17
C ASN A 119 -15.54 -5.25 -11.45
N HIS A 120 -14.89 -5.82 -12.47
CA HIS A 120 -13.56 -5.46 -12.92
C HIS A 120 -13.58 -5.15 -14.41
N VAL A 121 -13.11 -3.98 -14.80
CA VAL A 121 -12.98 -3.56 -16.21
C VAL A 121 -11.60 -2.98 -16.44
N VAL A 122 -11.01 -3.27 -17.58
CA VAL A 122 -9.77 -2.66 -18.04
C VAL A 122 -10.09 -1.77 -19.24
N VAL A 123 -9.70 -0.51 -19.15
CA VAL A 123 -9.73 0.44 -20.26
C VAL A 123 -8.34 0.52 -20.87
N THR A 124 -8.24 0.52 -22.18
CA THR A 124 -6.99 0.49 -22.93
C THR A 124 -6.93 1.60 -23.97
N GLY A 125 -5.73 1.92 -24.47
CA GLY A 125 -5.53 2.90 -25.53
C GLY A 125 -5.50 4.33 -25.02
N LEU A 126 -5.01 4.54 -23.80
CA LEU A 126 -4.79 5.87 -23.26
C LEU A 126 -3.58 6.52 -23.96
N GLU A 127 -3.72 7.82 -24.19
CA GLU A 127 -2.68 8.69 -24.77
C GLU A 127 -2.09 9.60 -23.69
N PRO A 128 -0.82 10.02 -23.79
CA PRO A 128 -0.21 10.90 -22.81
C PRO A 128 -0.83 12.30 -22.79
N ASN A 129 -0.79 12.95 -21.63
CA ASN A 129 -1.25 14.34 -21.41
C ASN A 129 -2.69 14.60 -21.90
N THR A 130 -3.56 13.61 -21.76
CA THR A 130 -4.91 13.62 -22.29
C THR A 130 -5.93 13.61 -21.16
N THR A 131 -6.98 14.42 -21.29
CA THR A 131 -8.13 14.41 -20.39
C THR A 131 -9.19 13.46 -20.93
N TYR A 132 -9.62 12.55 -20.09
CA TYR A 132 -10.69 11.59 -20.34
C TYR A 132 -11.86 11.83 -19.40
N TYR A 133 -13.01 11.34 -19.81
CA TYR A 133 -14.24 11.31 -19.03
C TYR A 133 -14.74 9.88 -18.95
N TYR A 134 -15.34 9.51 -17.83
CA TYR A 134 -15.90 8.18 -17.68
C TYR A 134 -17.16 8.14 -16.83
N THR A 135 -17.96 7.09 -17.05
CA THR A 135 -19.03 6.63 -16.16
C THR A 135 -18.91 5.13 -15.97
N VAL A 136 -19.39 4.60 -14.86
CA VAL A 136 -19.57 3.16 -14.67
C VAL A 136 -21.04 2.82 -14.60
N GLU A 137 -21.42 1.63 -15.03
CA GLU A 137 -22.78 1.16 -14.87
C GLU A 137 -22.95 0.41 -13.54
N LYS A 138 -23.90 0.87 -12.74
CA LYS A 138 -24.36 0.19 -11.52
C LYS A 138 -25.82 -0.19 -11.71
N ASN A 139 -26.09 -1.49 -11.84
CA ASN A 139 -27.45 -2.01 -12.07
C ASN A 139 -28.12 -1.36 -13.30
N GLY A 140 -27.39 -1.21 -14.41
CA GLY A 140 -27.90 -0.61 -15.64
C GLY A 140 -28.09 0.90 -15.58
N VAL A 141 -27.67 1.56 -14.51
CA VAL A 141 -27.70 3.02 -14.36
C VAL A 141 -26.26 3.55 -14.41
N GLN A 142 -26.01 4.47 -15.33
CA GLN A 142 -24.72 5.15 -15.40
C GLN A 142 -24.56 6.11 -14.21
N THR A 143 -23.35 6.15 -13.65
CA THR A 143 -22.97 7.16 -12.65
C THR A 143 -22.84 8.54 -13.30
N GLU A 144 -22.67 9.57 -12.47
CA GLU A 144 -22.23 10.86 -12.96
C GLU A 144 -20.87 10.78 -13.65
N VAL A 145 -20.65 11.67 -14.62
CA VAL A 145 -19.39 11.72 -15.37
C VAL A 145 -18.27 12.16 -14.46
N GLN A 146 -17.19 11.38 -14.44
CA GLN A 146 -15.94 11.68 -13.75
C GLN A 146 -14.86 12.06 -14.77
N GLU A 147 -13.82 12.74 -14.30
CA GLU A 147 -12.67 13.13 -15.11
C GLU A 147 -11.44 12.33 -14.68
N TYR A 148 -10.68 11.84 -15.65
CA TYR A 148 -9.37 11.23 -15.47
C TYR A 148 -8.37 11.90 -16.41
N LYS A 149 -7.16 12.14 -15.92
CA LYS A 149 -6.14 12.80 -16.73
C LYS A 149 -4.83 12.01 -16.69
N THR A 150 -4.36 11.63 -17.88
CA THR A 150 -3.03 11.05 -18.03
C THR A 150 -1.94 12.11 -17.93
N GLY A 151 -0.82 11.74 -17.33
CA GLY A 151 0.38 12.54 -17.36
C GLY A 151 1.25 12.29 -18.60
N SER A 152 2.48 12.75 -18.58
CA SER A 152 3.50 12.34 -19.55
C SER A 152 3.84 10.87 -19.32
N PHE A 153 3.97 10.11 -20.39
CA PHE A 153 4.45 8.72 -20.30
C PHE A 153 5.98 8.63 -20.25
N GLU A 154 6.69 9.76 -20.31
CA GLU A 154 8.17 9.80 -20.22
C GLU A 154 8.68 9.97 -18.79
N SER A 155 7.87 10.52 -17.91
CA SER A 155 8.21 10.75 -16.50
C SER A 155 7.05 10.38 -15.60
N VAL A 156 7.36 9.87 -14.42
CA VAL A 156 6.36 9.49 -13.42
C VAL A 156 6.57 10.30 -12.15
N LYS A 157 5.49 10.81 -11.58
CA LYS A 157 5.43 11.39 -10.24
C LYS A 157 4.44 10.59 -9.41
N ILE A 158 4.91 10.05 -8.31
CA ILE A 158 4.19 9.11 -7.45
C ILE A 158 4.05 9.72 -6.07
N LEU A 159 2.87 9.57 -5.47
CA LEU A 159 2.67 9.73 -4.04
C LEU A 159 2.83 8.34 -3.40
N TYR A 160 3.82 8.18 -2.54
CA TYR A 160 4.00 6.96 -1.76
C TYR A 160 3.47 7.18 -0.35
N VAL A 161 2.64 6.23 0.13
CA VAL A 161 2.01 6.24 1.45
C VAL A 161 2.06 4.85 2.07
N GLY A 162 2.08 4.79 3.41
CA GLY A 162 1.92 3.55 4.18
C GLY A 162 0.67 3.61 5.04
N ASP A 163 0.12 2.47 5.31
CA ASP A 163 -0.80 2.17 6.41
C ASP A 163 -1.90 3.24 6.64
N PRO A 164 -2.78 3.49 5.67
CA PRO A 164 -3.95 4.32 5.90
C PRO A 164 -4.82 3.75 7.03
N GLN A 165 -4.90 2.46 7.13
CA GLN A 165 -5.45 1.62 8.20
C GLN A 165 -6.74 2.20 8.78
N ILE A 166 -7.72 2.43 7.88
CA ILE A 166 -9.02 3.01 8.21
C ILE A 166 -9.72 2.14 9.26
N GLY A 167 -10.00 2.70 10.41
CA GLY A 167 -10.61 1.99 11.54
C GLY A 167 -9.66 1.73 12.73
N ALA A 168 -8.36 2.04 12.60
CA ALA A 168 -7.36 1.75 13.61
C ALA A 168 -7.39 2.67 14.83
N SER A 169 -7.90 3.89 14.72
CA SER A 169 -7.93 4.87 15.83
C SER A 169 -8.84 4.47 16.99
N LYS A 170 -9.57 3.35 16.86
CA LYS A 170 -10.40 2.80 17.92
C LYS A 170 -9.58 2.48 19.17
N GLY A 171 -9.94 3.14 20.28
CA GLY A 171 -9.27 2.91 21.56
C GLY A 171 -8.05 3.80 21.80
N GLN A 172 -7.65 4.64 20.87
CA GLN A 172 -6.63 5.66 21.12
C GLN A 172 -7.11 6.61 22.22
N THR A 173 -6.27 6.82 23.21
CA THR A 173 -6.57 7.65 24.38
C THR A 173 -5.98 9.06 24.25
N GLN A 174 -5.14 9.29 23.26
CA GLN A 174 -4.52 10.59 22.99
C GLN A 174 -5.30 11.34 21.91
N GLY A 175 -5.49 12.61 22.11
CA GLY A 175 -6.31 13.46 21.28
C GLY A 175 -7.53 14.00 22.04
N SER A 176 -8.30 14.83 21.37
CA SER A 176 -9.47 15.40 21.97
C SER A 176 -10.62 14.40 22.06
N ASP A 177 -11.52 14.65 23.01
CA ASP A 177 -12.74 13.86 23.19
C ASP A 177 -13.64 13.85 21.93
N THR A 178 -13.48 14.82 21.04
CA THR A 178 -14.21 14.92 19.78
C THR A 178 -13.69 13.96 18.68
N LEU A 179 -12.45 13.52 18.79
CA LEU A 179 -11.84 12.58 17.83
C LEU A 179 -11.64 11.19 18.40
N LYS A 180 -11.82 11.01 19.71
CA LYS A 180 -11.82 9.67 20.27
C LYS A 180 -12.88 8.84 19.60
N ALA A 181 -12.48 7.68 19.08
CA ALA A 181 -13.44 6.67 18.74
C ALA A 181 -14.24 6.31 20.00
N ASP A 182 -15.50 6.60 19.98
CA ASP A 182 -16.39 6.22 21.06
C ASP A 182 -16.54 4.70 21.00
N SER A 183 -16.11 3.98 22.04
CA SER A 183 -16.19 2.53 22.09
C SER A 183 -17.61 1.98 21.99
N GLY A 184 -18.61 2.86 22.10
CA GLY A 184 -20.04 2.52 21.97
C GLY A 184 -20.65 2.90 20.61
N ALA A 185 -19.99 3.71 19.80
CA ALA A 185 -20.51 4.12 18.49
C ALA A 185 -19.89 3.28 17.37
N ALA A 186 -20.73 2.65 16.55
CA ALA A 186 -20.31 1.96 15.36
C ALA A 186 -19.54 2.94 14.43
N ASN A 187 -18.47 2.47 13.82
CA ASN A 187 -17.71 3.15 12.78
C ASN A 187 -17.07 4.49 13.13
N THR A 188 -16.93 4.85 14.40
CA THR A 188 -16.31 6.12 14.78
C THR A 188 -14.85 6.19 14.42
N ALA A 189 -14.10 5.09 14.56
CA ALA A 189 -12.71 5.02 14.16
C ALA A 189 -12.58 5.18 12.64
N ALA A 190 -13.34 4.40 11.87
CA ALA A 190 -13.32 4.48 10.41
C ALA A 190 -13.70 5.90 9.92
N ARG A 191 -14.68 6.56 10.55
CA ARG A 191 -15.03 7.96 10.25
C ARG A 191 -13.85 8.91 10.43
N ASN A 192 -13.15 8.79 11.56
CA ASN A 192 -12.06 9.69 11.91
C ASN A 192 -10.87 9.49 10.98
N ASP A 193 -10.51 8.24 10.74
CA ASP A 193 -9.37 7.89 9.92
C ASP A 193 -9.63 8.19 8.44
N ALA A 194 -10.85 7.94 7.94
CA ALA A 194 -11.23 8.30 6.59
C ALA A 194 -11.20 9.82 6.34
N PHE A 195 -11.62 10.63 7.31
CA PHE A 195 -11.45 12.09 7.22
C PHE A 195 -10.00 12.48 7.07
N ALA A 196 -9.14 11.89 7.88
CA ALA A 196 -7.72 12.14 7.87
C ALA A 196 -7.05 11.71 6.56
N TRP A 197 -7.37 10.53 6.09
CA TRP A 197 -6.93 10.01 4.81
C TRP A 197 -7.34 10.90 3.64
N ASN A 198 -8.60 11.31 3.58
CA ASN A 198 -9.10 12.21 2.55
C ASN A 198 -8.31 13.52 2.51
N ARG A 199 -8.08 14.13 3.68
CA ARG A 199 -7.27 15.37 3.75
C ARG A 199 -5.82 15.17 3.33
N THR A 200 -5.20 14.04 3.67
CA THR A 200 -3.83 13.73 3.24
C THR A 200 -3.75 13.70 1.72
N LEU A 201 -4.69 13.01 1.07
CA LEU A 201 -4.73 12.94 -0.39
C LEU A 201 -5.04 14.28 -1.05
N GLU A 202 -6.00 15.03 -0.53
CA GLU A 202 -6.38 16.36 -1.04
C GLU A 202 -5.20 17.34 -0.98
N ILE A 203 -4.50 17.40 0.17
CA ILE A 203 -3.34 18.28 0.34
C ILE A 203 -2.21 17.85 -0.58
N ALA A 204 -1.90 16.55 -0.64
CA ALA A 204 -0.83 16.04 -1.49
C ALA A 204 -1.10 16.30 -2.98
N SER A 205 -2.32 16.07 -3.44
CA SER A 205 -2.74 16.31 -4.83
C SER A 205 -2.76 17.79 -5.18
N ALA A 206 -3.24 18.65 -4.26
CA ALA A 206 -3.25 20.10 -4.49
C ALA A 206 -1.83 20.68 -4.60
N GLN A 207 -0.88 20.13 -3.84
CA GLN A 207 0.53 20.54 -3.90
C GLN A 207 1.28 19.91 -5.10
N ASN A 208 0.77 18.81 -5.62
CA ASN A 208 1.37 18.05 -6.72
C ASN A 208 0.30 17.69 -7.76
N PRO A 209 -0.17 18.66 -8.56
CA PRO A 209 -1.27 18.44 -9.51
C PRO A 209 -0.90 17.55 -10.70
N ASP A 210 0.35 17.16 -10.81
CA ASP A 210 0.93 16.29 -11.84
C ASP A 210 1.23 14.87 -11.33
N LEU A 211 0.61 14.45 -10.21
CA LEU A 211 0.68 13.06 -9.75
C LEU A 211 0.08 12.12 -10.80
N ASN A 212 0.77 11.01 -11.06
CA ASN A 212 0.29 9.97 -11.95
C ASN A 212 -0.56 8.93 -11.20
N PHE A 213 -0.09 8.49 -10.04
CA PHE A 213 -0.78 7.54 -9.17
C PHE A 213 -0.23 7.57 -7.74
N VAL A 214 -0.92 6.87 -6.86
CA VAL A 214 -0.49 6.61 -5.48
C VAL A 214 0.04 5.19 -5.38
N ILE A 215 1.12 4.97 -4.64
CA ILE A 215 1.52 3.65 -4.14
C ILE A 215 1.15 3.59 -2.66
N SER A 216 0.32 2.62 -2.28
CA SER A 216 -0.05 2.32 -0.90
C SER A 216 0.61 1.01 -0.48
N ALA A 217 1.47 1.08 0.54
CA ALA A 217 2.28 -0.06 0.98
C ALA A 217 1.54 -1.04 1.90
N GLY A 218 0.24 -1.11 1.82
CA GLY A 218 -0.57 -2.09 2.55
C GLY A 218 -1.39 -1.50 3.69
N ASP A 219 -2.15 -2.35 4.36
CA ASP A 219 -3.04 -1.99 5.47
C ASP A 219 -3.96 -0.81 5.11
N GLN A 220 -4.76 -0.99 4.05
CA GLN A 220 -5.76 -0.01 3.65
C GLN A 220 -6.83 0.15 4.73
N VAL A 221 -7.14 -0.93 5.42
CA VAL A 221 -8.18 -1.06 6.45
C VAL A 221 -7.63 -1.72 7.72
N ASN A 222 -8.36 -1.62 8.83
CA ASN A 222 -7.86 -2.10 10.13
C ASN A 222 -8.33 -3.49 10.54
N LYS A 223 -9.57 -3.88 10.20
CA LYS A 223 -10.08 -5.19 10.62
C LYS A 223 -9.38 -6.33 9.89
N THR A 224 -9.08 -7.40 10.62
CA THR A 224 -8.46 -8.62 10.10
C THR A 224 -9.47 -9.76 10.08
N GLY A 225 -9.62 -10.45 8.95
CA GLY A 225 -10.47 -11.65 8.84
C GLY A 225 -11.95 -11.47 9.17
N GLN A 226 -12.46 -10.24 9.20
CA GLN A 226 -13.84 -9.88 9.53
C GLN A 226 -14.43 -9.04 8.41
N ALA A 227 -15.76 -8.89 8.40
CA ALA A 227 -16.43 -7.93 7.52
C ALA A 227 -15.92 -6.51 7.82
N LYS A 228 -15.44 -5.80 6.78
CA LYS A 228 -14.77 -4.50 6.87
C LYS A 228 -15.15 -3.53 5.76
N GLU A 229 -16.27 -3.76 5.11
CA GLU A 229 -16.75 -2.95 3.98
C GLU A 229 -16.94 -1.46 4.33
N GLU A 230 -17.31 -1.15 5.57
CA GLU A 230 -17.38 0.22 6.06
C GLU A 230 -16.02 0.94 6.08
N GLU A 231 -14.95 0.19 6.34
CA GLU A 231 -13.58 0.72 6.32
C GLU A 231 -13.12 0.93 4.87
N TYR A 232 -13.43 0.00 3.95
CA TYR A 232 -13.20 0.21 2.52
C TYR A 232 -14.04 1.36 1.95
N ALA A 233 -15.29 1.51 2.38
CA ALA A 233 -16.10 2.67 2.01
C ALA A 233 -15.45 3.99 2.45
N GLY A 234 -14.87 4.02 3.64
CA GLY A 234 -14.08 5.13 4.16
C GLY A 234 -12.80 5.37 3.35
N TYR A 235 -12.04 4.32 3.04
CA TYR A 235 -10.82 4.40 2.25
C TYR A 235 -11.09 4.95 0.84
N LEU A 236 -12.11 4.46 0.17
CA LEU A 236 -12.49 4.86 -1.20
C LEU A 236 -13.34 6.14 -1.26
N SER A 237 -13.59 6.79 -0.12
CA SER A 237 -14.42 8.00 -0.07
C SER A 237 -13.73 9.27 -0.55
N ALA A 238 -12.40 9.28 -0.63
CA ALA A 238 -11.65 10.46 -1.04
C ALA A 238 -11.97 10.85 -2.48
N SER A 239 -12.46 12.07 -2.69
CA SER A 239 -12.92 12.56 -3.99
C SER A 239 -11.82 12.53 -5.05
N VAL A 240 -10.57 12.76 -4.67
CA VAL A 240 -9.41 12.73 -5.58
C VAL A 240 -9.18 11.35 -6.20
N LEU A 241 -9.63 10.26 -5.56
CA LEU A 241 -9.46 8.91 -6.06
C LEU A 241 -10.32 8.61 -7.30
N SER A 242 -11.30 9.44 -7.62
CA SER A 242 -12.02 9.34 -8.89
C SER A 242 -11.15 9.69 -10.10
N GLY A 243 -10.02 10.37 -9.91
CA GLY A 243 -9.09 10.76 -10.98
C GLY A 243 -7.64 10.40 -10.70
N LEU A 244 -7.34 9.75 -9.57
CA LEU A 244 -5.98 9.38 -9.15
C LEU A 244 -5.94 7.89 -8.79
N PRO A 245 -5.38 7.03 -9.66
CA PRO A 245 -5.28 5.60 -9.41
C PRO A 245 -4.40 5.27 -8.20
N VAL A 246 -4.67 4.14 -7.53
CA VAL A 246 -3.86 3.63 -6.42
C VAL A 246 -3.35 2.23 -6.74
N ALA A 247 -2.03 2.06 -6.75
CA ALA A 247 -1.39 0.76 -6.72
C ALA A 247 -1.30 0.31 -5.26
N THR A 248 -2.11 -0.67 -4.90
CA THR A 248 -2.24 -1.15 -3.51
C THR A 248 -1.39 -2.39 -3.27
N THR A 249 -0.85 -2.52 -2.06
CA THR A 249 -0.16 -3.72 -1.58
C THR A 249 -1.04 -4.40 -0.54
N ILE A 250 -1.02 -5.72 -0.46
CA ILE A 250 -1.77 -6.45 0.58
C ILE A 250 -0.99 -6.35 1.89
N GLY A 251 -1.57 -5.68 2.89
CA GLY A 251 -1.07 -5.66 4.26
C GLY A 251 -1.59 -6.84 5.08
N ASN A 252 -1.10 -7.02 6.29
CA ASN A 252 -1.56 -8.12 7.16
C ASN A 252 -3.02 -7.94 7.57
N HIS A 253 -3.51 -6.71 7.69
CA HIS A 253 -4.92 -6.43 7.94
C HIS A 253 -5.81 -6.69 6.71
N ASP A 254 -5.26 -6.63 5.50
CA ASP A 254 -5.99 -6.93 4.26
C ASP A 254 -6.05 -8.43 3.96
N SER A 255 -5.06 -9.23 4.42
CA SER A 255 -4.66 -10.52 3.86
C SER A 255 -5.63 -11.69 4.08
N LEU A 256 -6.52 -11.61 5.09
CA LEU A 256 -7.26 -12.77 5.61
C LEU A 256 -8.65 -13.00 5.01
N ASN A 257 -9.06 -12.21 4.04
CA ASN A 257 -10.31 -12.42 3.29
C ASN A 257 -10.23 -11.82 1.88
N PRO A 258 -11.14 -12.25 0.97
CA PRO A 258 -11.01 -11.92 -0.46
C PRO A 258 -11.50 -10.51 -0.84
N ASP A 259 -12.05 -9.72 0.09
CA ASP A 259 -12.61 -8.39 -0.20
C ASP A 259 -11.61 -7.43 -0.86
N TYR A 260 -10.33 -7.52 -0.50
CA TYR A 260 -9.28 -6.77 -1.18
C TYR A 260 -9.30 -6.98 -2.71
N THR A 261 -9.37 -8.23 -3.18
CA THR A 261 -9.41 -8.51 -4.63
C THR A 261 -10.72 -8.10 -5.27
N TYR A 262 -11.77 -7.91 -4.52
CA TYR A 262 -13.03 -7.40 -5.04
C TYR A 262 -12.98 -5.88 -5.25
N HIS A 263 -12.26 -5.15 -4.38
CA HIS A 263 -12.12 -3.70 -4.44
C HIS A 263 -11.02 -3.22 -5.37
N PHE A 264 -10.01 -4.05 -5.68
CA PHE A 264 -8.85 -3.64 -6.47
C PHE A 264 -8.62 -4.58 -7.65
N ASN A 265 -8.64 -4.02 -8.86
CA ASN A 265 -8.38 -4.73 -10.11
C ASN A 265 -6.89 -4.59 -10.49
N ASN A 266 -6.01 -5.23 -9.74
CA ASN A 266 -4.58 -5.14 -9.96
C ASN A 266 -4.15 -5.80 -11.28
N PRO A 267 -3.23 -5.19 -12.06
CA PRO A 267 -2.78 -5.70 -13.34
C PRO A 267 -1.80 -6.86 -13.18
N ASN A 268 -1.60 -7.66 -14.23
CA ASN A 268 -0.59 -8.71 -14.30
C ASN A 268 -0.44 -9.53 -13.01
N THR A 269 -1.59 -9.87 -12.37
CA THR A 269 -1.59 -10.70 -11.18
C THR A 269 -0.99 -12.08 -11.49
N THR A 270 -0.01 -12.48 -10.70
CA THR A 270 0.65 -13.78 -10.85
C THR A 270 -0.08 -14.88 -10.06
N GLY A 271 0.32 -16.11 -10.28
CA GLY A 271 -0.17 -17.23 -9.46
C GLY A 271 0.54 -17.36 -8.10
N TYR A 272 1.45 -16.46 -7.78
CA TYR A 272 2.42 -16.55 -6.69
C TYR A 272 2.09 -15.60 -5.54
N GLY A 273 2.71 -15.82 -4.38
CA GLY A 273 2.56 -14.98 -3.20
C GLY A 273 1.14 -14.91 -2.65
N LYS A 274 0.33 -15.96 -2.78
CA LYS A 274 -1.11 -15.93 -2.50
C LYS A 274 -1.45 -16.03 -1.02
N THR A 275 -2.37 -15.16 -0.61
CA THR A 275 -3.23 -15.28 0.57
C THR A 275 -4.71 -15.30 0.13
N GLU A 276 -5.65 -15.27 1.06
CA GLU A 276 -7.08 -15.12 0.73
C GLU A 276 -7.36 -13.82 -0.03
N ALA A 277 -6.59 -12.77 0.22
CA ALA A 277 -6.72 -11.46 -0.43
C ALA A 277 -6.08 -11.38 -1.82
N GLY A 278 -5.46 -12.42 -2.33
CA GLY A 278 -4.79 -12.40 -3.63
C GLY A 278 -3.29 -12.64 -3.54
N GLY A 279 -2.56 -12.30 -4.58
CA GLY A 279 -1.13 -12.57 -4.69
C GLY A 279 -0.33 -11.39 -5.25
N ASP A 280 0.87 -11.70 -5.71
CA ASP A 280 1.79 -10.74 -6.31
C ASP A 280 1.29 -10.23 -7.66
N TYR A 281 1.71 -9.02 -8.01
CA TYR A 281 1.45 -8.43 -9.33
C TYR A 281 2.55 -7.45 -9.73
N TYR A 282 2.53 -7.00 -10.98
CA TYR A 282 3.46 -6.00 -11.47
C TYR A 282 2.86 -5.15 -12.59
N TYR A 283 3.47 -3.99 -12.85
CA TYR A 283 3.11 -3.10 -13.95
C TYR A 283 4.28 -2.21 -14.34
N SER A 284 4.24 -1.66 -15.55
CA SER A 284 5.18 -0.66 -16.02
C SER A 284 4.52 0.71 -16.09
N TYR A 285 5.28 1.77 -15.88
CA TYR A 285 4.87 3.12 -16.16
C TYR A 285 6.09 3.97 -16.56
N GLY A 286 6.08 4.48 -17.77
CA GLY A 286 7.22 5.21 -18.33
C GLY A 286 8.48 4.35 -18.37
N SER A 287 9.52 4.77 -17.67
CA SER A 287 10.77 4.01 -17.57
C SER A 287 10.87 3.14 -16.30
N GLY A 288 9.80 3.03 -15.54
CA GLY A 288 9.75 2.28 -14.28
C GLY A 288 9.00 0.97 -14.41
N LEU A 289 9.57 -0.10 -13.86
CA LEU A 289 8.92 -1.37 -13.58
C LEU A 289 8.60 -1.42 -12.08
N PHE A 290 7.34 -1.63 -11.76
CA PHE A 290 6.81 -1.69 -10.41
C PHE A 290 6.35 -3.11 -10.10
N ILE A 291 6.90 -3.70 -9.04
CA ILE A 291 6.66 -5.08 -8.63
C ILE A 291 6.08 -5.05 -7.23
N VAL A 292 4.93 -5.65 -7.03
CA VAL A 292 4.23 -5.66 -5.74
C VAL A 292 4.16 -7.09 -5.24
N LEU A 293 4.78 -7.34 -4.09
CA LEU A 293 4.86 -8.66 -3.48
C LEU A 293 3.98 -8.72 -2.24
N ASN A 294 3.14 -9.73 -2.16
CA ASN A 294 2.30 -9.99 -0.99
C ASN A 294 3.11 -10.77 0.06
N THR A 295 3.91 -10.06 0.82
CA THR A 295 4.82 -10.62 1.83
C THR A 295 4.12 -11.20 3.06
N ASN A 296 2.79 -11.18 3.13
CA ASN A 296 2.03 -12.02 4.07
C ASN A 296 2.14 -13.52 3.73
N ASN A 297 2.54 -13.86 2.51
CA ASN A 297 2.98 -15.19 2.14
C ASN A 297 4.51 -15.22 2.23
N TYR A 298 5.07 -15.98 3.16
CA TYR A 298 6.52 -16.06 3.40
C TYR A 298 7.26 -16.99 2.42
N ASN A 299 6.61 -17.47 1.36
CA ASN A 299 7.26 -18.29 0.33
C ASN A 299 8.05 -17.43 -0.66
N VAL A 300 9.24 -17.02 -0.26
CA VAL A 300 10.10 -16.13 -1.05
C VAL A 300 10.43 -16.69 -2.44
N ALA A 301 10.48 -18.02 -2.60
CA ALA A 301 10.69 -18.64 -3.91
C ALA A 301 9.52 -18.39 -4.91
N GLU A 302 8.32 -18.05 -4.41
CA GLU A 302 7.23 -17.59 -5.26
C GLU A 302 7.41 -16.13 -5.65
N HIS A 303 7.80 -15.27 -4.72
CA HIS A 303 8.11 -13.87 -4.99
C HIS A 303 9.24 -13.71 -6.02
N GLU A 304 10.27 -14.55 -5.94
CA GLU A 304 11.33 -14.57 -6.93
C GLU A 304 10.79 -14.83 -8.35
N LYS A 305 9.84 -15.76 -8.51
CA LYS A 305 9.21 -16.02 -9.81
C LYS A 305 8.44 -14.80 -10.33
N THR A 306 7.72 -14.09 -9.44
CA THR A 306 7.07 -12.84 -9.83
C THR A 306 8.09 -11.81 -10.31
N ILE A 307 9.21 -11.64 -9.60
CA ILE A 307 10.29 -10.74 -10.01
C ILE A 307 10.85 -11.15 -11.37
N GLN A 308 11.08 -12.45 -11.60
CA GLN A 308 11.56 -12.98 -12.88
C GLN A 308 10.60 -12.66 -14.02
N GLU A 309 9.31 -12.90 -13.83
CA GLU A 309 8.27 -12.61 -14.83
C GLU A 309 8.20 -11.10 -15.12
N ALA A 310 8.21 -10.28 -14.08
CA ALA A 310 8.18 -8.83 -14.21
C ALA A 310 9.39 -8.29 -14.98
N VAL A 311 10.60 -8.69 -14.59
CA VAL A 311 11.84 -8.27 -15.26
C VAL A 311 11.90 -8.78 -16.70
N ALA A 312 11.37 -9.99 -16.97
CA ALA A 312 11.28 -10.52 -18.32
C ALA A 312 10.27 -9.75 -19.20
N SER A 313 9.21 -9.18 -18.61
CA SER A 313 8.21 -8.39 -19.32
C SER A 313 8.71 -7.00 -19.72
N ASP A 314 9.60 -6.40 -18.92
CA ASP A 314 10.21 -5.10 -19.17
C ASP A 314 11.71 -5.12 -18.80
N PRO A 315 12.53 -5.80 -19.60
CA PRO A 315 13.96 -5.97 -19.31
C PRO A 315 14.76 -4.68 -19.44
N ASP A 316 14.20 -3.70 -20.12
CA ASP A 316 14.81 -2.41 -20.41
C ASP A 316 14.40 -1.30 -19.42
N ALA A 317 13.55 -1.60 -18.44
CA ALA A 317 13.16 -0.66 -17.39
C ALA A 317 14.41 0.00 -16.78
N ALA A 318 14.39 1.33 -16.71
CA ALA A 318 15.51 2.08 -16.13
C ALA A 318 15.46 2.05 -14.59
N TRP A 319 14.29 1.86 -14.03
CA TRP A 319 14.02 1.79 -12.60
C TRP A 319 13.23 0.54 -12.29
N ARG A 320 13.64 -0.20 -11.26
CA ARG A 320 12.91 -1.33 -10.71
C ARG A 320 12.55 -1.02 -9.26
N VAL A 321 11.25 -0.87 -9.01
CA VAL A 321 10.70 -0.52 -7.71
C VAL A 321 9.91 -1.71 -7.20
N VAL A 322 10.26 -2.21 -6.03
CA VAL A 322 9.49 -3.23 -5.33
C VAL A 322 8.68 -2.58 -4.23
N THR A 323 7.43 -2.99 -4.06
CA THR A 323 6.61 -2.63 -2.90
C THR A 323 6.27 -3.90 -2.13
N ILE A 324 6.52 -3.89 -0.83
CA ILE A 324 6.17 -4.93 0.13
C ILE A 324 5.44 -4.30 1.30
N HIS A 325 4.69 -5.09 2.06
CA HIS A 325 4.07 -4.55 3.26
C HIS A 325 5.02 -4.62 4.46
N GLN A 326 5.53 -5.82 4.78
CA GLN A 326 6.43 -5.99 5.92
C GLN A 326 7.69 -5.17 5.76
N ASP A 327 8.10 -4.52 6.84
CA ASP A 327 9.29 -3.68 6.90
C ASP A 327 10.53 -4.54 7.16
N ILE A 328 11.39 -4.71 6.15
CA ILE A 328 12.62 -5.49 6.29
C ILE A 328 13.83 -4.65 6.71
N TYR A 329 13.74 -3.31 6.57
CA TYR A 329 14.72 -2.35 7.07
C TYR A 329 13.99 -1.10 7.58
N GLY A 330 13.40 -1.21 8.75
CA GLY A 330 12.66 -0.14 9.39
C GLY A 330 13.21 0.32 10.71
N THR A 331 12.36 0.98 11.48
CA THR A 331 12.71 1.52 12.81
C THR A 331 11.60 1.27 13.83
N GLY A 332 10.57 0.52 13.46
CA GLY A 332 9.52 0.09 14.36
C GLY A 332 10.04 -0.95 15.36
N LEU A 333 9.58 -0.86 16.60
CA LEU A 333 10.11 -1.69 17.68
C LEU A 333 9.76 -3.18 17.49
N ASP A 334 8.56 -3.46 16.96
CA ASP A 334 8.01 -4.82 16.93
C ASP A 334 8.18 -5.52 15.58
N HIS A 335 8.26 -4.76 14.49
CA HIS A 335 8.11 -5.31 13.15
C HIS A 335 9.45 -5.45 12.40
N SER A 336 10.35 -4.48 12.55
CA SER A 336 11.63 -4.51 11.82
C SER A 336 12.61 -5.55 12.35
N ASP A 337 12.47 -5.97 13.62
CA ASP A 337 13.38 -6.90 14.26
C ASP A 337 12.96 -8.36 14.04
N THR A 338 11.67 -8.64 14.01
CA THR A 338 11.15 -10.01 14.03
C THR A 338 10.47 -10.40 12.73
N ASP A 339 9.38 -9.76 12.39
CA ASP A 339 8.56 -10.12 11.22
C ASP A 339 9.34 -9.93 9.92
N GLY A 340 10.12 -8.85 9.83
CA GLY A 340 10.95 -8.55 8.67
C GLY A 340 12.18 -9.44 8.51
N MET A 341 12.65 -10.10 9.57
CA MET A 341 13.96 -10.78 9.57
C MET A 341 14.04 -11.95 8.58
N ILE A 342 13.04 -12.81 8.56
CA ILE A 342 13.01 -13.95 7.63
C ILE A 342 12.98 -13.43 6.19
N LEU A 343 12.13 -12.46 5.92
CA LEU A 343 12.00 -11.85 4.60
C LEU A 343 13.28 -11.13 4.21
N ARG A 344 13.93 -10.40 5.14
CA ARG A 344 15.21 -9.73 4.92
C ARG A 344 16.27 -10.69 4.43
N THR A 345 16.52 -11.78 5.17
CA THR A 345 17.59 -12.72 4.85
C THR A 345 17.40 -13.41 3.51
N GLN A 346 16.19 -13.54 3.03
CA GLN A 346 15.85 -14.25 1.80
C GLN A 346 15.60 -13.32 0.61
N LEU A 347 14.97 -12.14 0.81
CA LEU A 347 14.63 -11.23 -0.29
C LEU A 347 15.81 -10.34 -0.72
N THR A 348 16.68 -9.94 0.22
CA THR A 348 17.76 -9.00 -0.13
C THR A 348 18.74 -9.56 -1.17
N PRO A 349 19.14 -10.83 -1.15
CA PRO A 349 19.97 -11.39 -2.22
C PRO A 349 19.26 -11.39 -3.59
N ILE A 350 17.94 -11.62 -3.60
CA ILE A 350 17.12 -11.59 -4.81
C ILE A 350 17.03 -10.15 -5.34
N PHE A 351 16.82 -9.17 -4.48
CA PHE A 351 16.78 -7.76 -4.88
C PHE A 351 18.09 -7.31 -5.52
N ASP A 352 19.23 -7.75 -4.97
CA ASP A 352 20.54 -7.49 -5.57
C ASP A 352 20.72 -8.20 -6.93
N GLU A 353 20.29 -9.46 -7.05
CA GLU A 353 20.39 -10.23 -8.30
C GLU A 353 19.62 -9.59 -9.44
N TYR A 354 18.43 -9.04 -9.14
CA TYR A 354 17.57 -8.41 -10.14
C TYR A 354 17.74 -6.89 -10.25
N ASP A 355 18.81 -6.31 -9.67
CA ASP A 355 19.10 -4.87 -9.72
C ASP A 355 17.87 -4.03 -9.29
N ILE A 356 17.25 -4.34 -8.14
CA ILE A 356 16.15 -3.54 -7.58
C ILE A 356 16.71 -2.23 -7.04
N ASP A 357 16.18 -1.10 -7.50
CA ASP A 357 16.66 0.24 -7.13
C ASP A 357 16.06 0.76 -5.83
N VAL A 358 14.76 0.47 -5.61
CA VAL A 358 13.99 1.00 -4.47
C VAL A 358 13.04 -0.07 -3.95
N VAL A 359 12.99 -0.22 -2.63
CA VAL A 359 11.97 -1.01 -1.92
C VAL A 359 11.15 -0.06 -1.06
N LEU A 360 9.84 -0.05 -1.30
CA LEU A 360 8.84 0.71 -0.57
C LEU A 360 8.14 -0.23 0.41
N GLN A 361 8.06 0.16 1.68
CA GLN A 361 7.61 -0.68 2.79
C GLN A 361 6.50 0.02 3.58
N GLY A 362 5.68 -0.74 4.30
CA GLY A 362 4.67 -0.28 5.25
C GLY A 362 4.90 -0.89 6.62
N HIS A 363 3.84 -1.26 7.30
CA HIS A 363 3.78 -2.03 8.55
C HIS A 363 4.33 -1.29 9.78
N ASP A 364 5.53 -0.74 9.71
CA ASP A 364 6.05 0.20 10.69
C ASP A 364 5.33 1.55 10.54
N HIS A 365 4.66 2.00 11.58
CA HIS A 365 3.94 3.29 11.55
C HIS A 365 4.89 4.48 11.80
N THR A 366 6.14 4.35 11.36
CA THR A 366 7.18 5.36 11.45
C THR A 366 7.76 5.65 10.07
N TYR A 367 8.30 6.84 9.88
CA TYR A 367 9.04 7.15 8.67
C TYR A 367 10.49 6.76 8.84
N SER A 368 10.99 5.91 7.95
CA SER A 368 12.40 5.60 7.86
C SER A 368 12.90 5.60 6.41
N ARG A 369 14.20 5.78 6.26
CA ARG A 369 14.88 5.68 4.99
C ARG A 369 16.31 5.22 5.21
N SER A 370 16.68 4.14 4.55
CA SER A 370 18.05 3.62 4.60
C SER A 370 19.04 4.52 3.82
N LYS A 371 20.31 4.24 3.97
CA LYS A 371 21.32 4.52 2.93
C LYS A 371 21.11 3.54 1.79
N LEU A 372 21.92 3.64 0.73
CA LEU A 372 21.95 2.61 -0.29
C LEU A 372 22.63 1.36 0.30
N LEU A 373 21.92 0.24 0.29
CA LEU A 373 22.33 -1.02 0.87
C LEU A 373 22.45 -2.08 -0.23
N TYR A 374 23.48 -2.92 -0.16
CA TYR A 374 23.62 -4.13 -0.96
C TYR A 374 24.07 -5.28 -0.07
N GLY A 375 23.92 -6.52 -0.54
CA GLY A 375 24.25 -7.71 0.24
C GLY A 375 25.69 -7.73 0.71
N ASP A 376 25.90 -8.25 1.90
CA ASP A 376 27.23 -8.37 2.54
C ASP A 376 28.03 -9.59 2.03
N GLY A 377 27.46 -10.37 1.13
CA GLY A 377 28.06 -11.58 0.57
C GLY A 377 28.12 -12.76 1.53
N GLN A 378 27.41 -12.70 2.66
CA GLN A 378 27.33 -13.78 3.62
C GLN A 378 26.07 -14.61 3.37
N THR A 379 26.08 -15.84 3.91
CA THR A 379 24.89 -16.67 3.97
C THR A 379 24.26 -16.50 5.36
N HIS A 380 23.03 -16.02 5.39
CA HIS A 380 22.23 -15.91 6.59
C HIS A 380 21.28 -17.10 6.70
N GLY A 381 20.68 -17.34 7.87
CA GLY A 381 19.79 -18.48 8.09
C GLY A 381 20.26 -19.43 9.19
N THR A 382 21.16 -18.94 10.05
CA THR A 382 21.53 -19.65 11.28
C THR A 382 20.44 -19.63 12.35
N TYR A 383 19.37 -18.88 12.11
CA TYR A 383 18.22 -18.74 13.01
C TYR A 383 16.92 -19.08 12.29
N GLU A 384 15.94 -19.53 13.06
CA GLU A 384 14.59 -19.83 12.59
C GLU A 384 13.56 -19.35 13.62
N PHE A 385 12.37 -19.01 13.14
CA PHE A 385 11.17 -18.88 13.97
C PHE A 385 10.40 -20.19 13.95
N ARG A 386 9.79 -20.57 15.07
CA ARG A 386 9.07 -21.83 15.20
C ARG A 386 7.58 -21.56 15.36
N LEU A 387 6.79 -22.54 15.00
CA LEU A 387 5.37 -22.47 15.26
C LEU A 387 5.11 -22.44 16.78
N ASN A 388 4.09 -21.67 17.16
CA ASN A 388 3.59 -21.67 18.53
C ASN A 388 3.16 -23.08 18.98
N ALA A 389 2.87 -23.26 20.27
CA ALA A 389 2.53 -24.56 20.83
C ALA A 389 1.27 -25.19 20.19
N GLU A 390 0.37 -24.38 19.64
CA GLU A 390 -0.83 -24.78 18.95
C GLU A 390 -0.57 -25.17 17.48
N GLY A 391 0.60 -24.82 16.92
CA GLY A 391 0.95 -25.07 15.53
C GLY A 391 0.17 -24.24 14.53
N THR A 392 -0.39 -23.13 14.95
CA THR A 392 -1.30 -22.29 14.15
C THR A 392 -0.66 -20.99 13.64
N ASP A 393 0.42 -20.55 14.28
CA ASP A 393 1.14 -19.32 13.94
C ASP A 393 2.60 -19.43 14.37
N TYR A 394 3.46 -18.53 13.91
CA TYR A 394 4.83 -18.44 14.35
C TYR A 394 4.94 -17.75 15.72
N ASP A 395 5.90 -18.21 16.52
CA ASP A 395 6.34 -17.51 17.74
C ASP A 395 7.33 -16.42 17.34
N TRP A 396 6.82 -15.20 17.17
CA TRP A 396 7.61 -14.04 16.76
C TRP A 396 8.42 -13.41 17.90
N ASP A 397 8.16 -13.80 19.14
CA ASP A 397 8.88 -13.29 20.31
C ASP A 397 10.25 -13.97 20.52
N ASN A 398 10.49 -15.08 19.84
CA ASN A 398 11.69 -15.87 20.01
C ASN A 398 12.27 -16.38 18.69
N ALA A 399 13.58 -16.16 18.50
CA ALA A 399 14.36 -16.83 17.47
C ALA A 399 15.08 -18.04 18.05
N TYR A 400 15.39 -19.04 17.24
CA TYR A 400 16.11 -20.24 17.63
C TYR A 400 17.35 -20.40 16.75
N ASN A 401 18.52 -20.55 17.35
CA ASN A 401 19.73 -20.88 16.62
C ASN A 401 19.65 -22.32 16.09
N THR A 402 19.72 -22.48 14.77
CA THR A 402 19.55 -23.78 14.10
C THR A 402 20.69 -24.76 14.36
N GLN A 403 21.84 -24.27 14.84
CA GLN A 403 23.01 -25.11 15.12
C GLN A 403 23.07 -25.58 16.59
N THR A 404 22.69 -24.70 17.53
CA THR A 404 22.77 -24.98 18.97
C THR A 404 21.43 -25.36 19.57
N ASP A 405 20.34 -25.14 18.88
CA ASP A 405 18.94 -25.28 19.35
C ASP A 405 18.62 -24.35 20.54
N GLU A 406 19.42 -23.31 20.74
CA GLU A 406 19.20 -22.32 21.80
C GLU A 406 18.18 -21.26 21.35
N GLN A 407 17.29 -20.94 22.26
CA GLN A 407 16.32 -19.87 22.10
C GLN A 407 16.99 -18.52 22.37
N ILE A 408 16.70 -17.54 21.54
CA ILE A 408 17.14 -16.16 21.69
C ILE A 408 15.89 -15.31 21.89
N PRO A 409 15.72 -14.71 23.09
CA PRO A 409 14.60 -13.81 23.31
C PRO A 409 14.80 -12.54 22.47
N LEU A 410 13.76 -12.15 21.73
CA LEU A 410 13.76 -10.91 20.93
C LEU A 410 13.37 -9.68 21.76
N TYR A 411 12.76 -9.92 22.92
CA TYR A 411 12.41 -8.89 23.92
C TYR A 411 13.03 -9.24 25.27
N PRO A 412 14.36 -9.19 25.41
CA PRO A 412 15.00 -9.52 26.69
C PRO A 412 14.59 -8.51 27.76
N ALA A 413 14.41 -8.97 29.00
CA ALA A 413 14.14 -8.09 30.12
C ALA A 413 15.29 -7.09 30.35
N GLU A 414 14.99 -5.89 30.85
CA GLU A 414 15.99 -4.82 31.05
C GLU A 414 17.20 -5.23 31.92
N ASP A 415 17.03 -6.20 32.81
CA ASP A 415 18.07 -6.74 33.70
C ASP A 415 18.69 -8.03 33.15
N ASP A 416 18.28 -8.54 32.01
CA ASP A 416 18.87 -9.72 31.35
C ASP A 416 19.99 -9.31 30.37
N ALA A 417 21.16 -9.07 30.92
CA ALA A 417 22.33 -8.71 30.11
C ALA A 417 22.78 -9.82 29.14
N ALA A 418 22.51 -11.09 29.45
CA ALA A 418 22.86 -12.20 28.57
C ALA A 418 21.89 -12.31 27.41
N GLY A 419 20.58 -12.18 27.66
CA GLY A 419 19.56 -12.14 26.64
C GLY A 419 19.75 -10.93 25.69
N THR A 420 20.06 -9.75 26.24
CA THR A 420 20.38 -8.56 25.44
C THR A 420 21.59 -8.79 24.53
N ALA A 421 22.66 -9.37 25.06
CA ALA A 421 23.83 -9.63 24.23
C ALA A 421 23.57 -10.69 23.13
N ALA A 422 22.74 -11.69 23.40
CA ALA A 422 22.34 -12.68 22.43
C ALA A 422 21.44 -12.08 21.33
N HIS A 423 20.52 -11.19 21.72
CA HIS A 423 19.68 -10.45 20.79
C HIS A 423 20.50 -9.50 19.90
N ASP A 424 21.43 -8.72 20.47
CA ASP A 424 22.32 -7.83 19.72
C ASP A 424 23.16 -8.61 18.70
N ALA A 425 23.66 -9.79 19.07
CA ALA A 425 24.40 -10.67 18.17
C ALA A 425 23.49 -11.19 17.03
N PHE A 426 22.26 -11.58 17.36
CA PHE A 426 21.27 -12.02 16.39
C PHE A 426 20.96 -10.92 15.36
N LEU A 427 20.74 -9.68 15.80
CA LEU A 427 20.51 -8.55 14.91
C LEU A 427 21.72 -8.26 14.02
N ALA A 428 22.92 -8.31 14.59
CA ALA A 428 24.14 -8.09 13.82
C ALA A 428 24.38 -9.18 12.75
N ASP A 429 24.12 -10.44 13.11
CA ASP A 429 24.29 -11.57 12.18
C ASP A 429 23.26 -11.58 11.06
N ASN A 430 22.11 -10.95 11.25
CA ASN A 430 21.01 -10.88 10.27
C ASN A 430 20.77 -9.48 9.69
N GLY A 431 21.75 -8.62 9.76
CA GLY A 431 21.70 -7.31 9.10
C GLY A 431 21.65 -7.42 7.57
N CYS A 432 22.34 -8.40 7.00
CA CYS A 432 22.32 -8.76 5.57
C CYS A 432 22.77 -7.65 4.62
N TYR A 433 23.51 -6.64 5.07
CA TYR A 433 23.83 -5.50 4.23
C TYR A 433 25.26 -4.98 4.38
N THR A 434 25.71 -4.38 3.30
CA THR A 434 26.83 -3.45 3.24
C THR A 434 26.34 -2.08 2.81
N ILE A 435 26.78 -1.03 3.45
CA ILE A 435 26.44 0.34 3.07
C ILE A 435 27.28 0.76 1.88
N GLU A 436 26.64 1.20 0.79
CA GLU A 436 27.33 1.81 -0.34
C GLU A 436 27.92 3.16 0.06
N ASN A 437 29.23 3.32 -0.17
CA ASN A 437 29.91 4.57 0.15
C ASN A 437 29.67 5.60 -0.96
N THR A 438 28.69 6.45 -0.75
CA THR A 438 28.32 7.51 -1.68
C THR A 438 28.84 8.87 -1.21
N THR A 439 29.28 9.70 -2.14
CA THR A 439 29.70 11.07 -1.87
C THR A 439 28.85 12.07 -2.66
N GLY A 440 28.41 13.14 -1.98
CA GLY A 440 27.58 14.17 -2.59
C GLY A 440 26.08 13.91 -2.47
N SER A 441 25.30 14.77 -3.14
CA SER A 441 23.82 14.75 -3.11
C SER A 441 23.19 14.01 -4.29
N THR A 442 23.98 13.54 -5.22
CA THR A 442 23.54 12.82 -6.42
C THR A 442 24.31 11.52 -6.53
N VAL A 443 23.60 10.44 -6.71
CA VAL A 443 24.18 9.10 -6.94
C VAL A 443 23.82 8.68 -8.36
N VAL A 444 24.79 8.16 -9.09
CA VAL A 444 24.62 7.72 -10.48
C VAL A 444 24.95 6.23 -10.56
N ASN A 445 24.02 5.43 -11.04
CA ASN A 445 24.14 3.98 -11.12
C ASN A 445 24.57 3.35 -9.78
N PRO A 446 23.77 3.53 -8.71
CA PRO A 446 24.08 2.88 -7.45
C PRO A 446 24.13 1.36 -7.63
N GLN A 447 24.94 0.72 -6.82
CA GLN A 447 24.90 -0.73 -6.66
C GLN A 447 23.81 -1.13 -5.67
N GLY A 448 23.62 -0.30 -4.64
CA GLY A 448 22.72 -0.59 -3.53
C GLY A 448 21.30 -0.14 -3.79
N THR A 449 20.40 -0.80 -3.10
CA THR A 449 18.96 -0.56 -3.05
C THR A 449 18.63 0.48 -1.96
N LEU A 450 17.68 1.36 -2.24
CA LEU A 450 17.11 2.29 -1.26
C LEU A 450 15.86 1.65 -0.64
N TYR A 451 15.83 1.50 0.69
CA TYR A 451 14.65 1.06 1.45
C TYR A 451 13.98 2.25 2.11
N MET A 452 12.67 2.33 1.99
CA MET A 452 11.87 3.41 2.56
C MET A 452 10.60 2.85 3.18
N THR A 453 10.31 3.31 4.40
CA THR A 453 9.05 3.03 5.09
C THR A 453 8.26 4.32 5.22
N ALA A 454 7.00 4.29 4.84
CA ALA A 454 6.10 5.41 5.03
C ALA A 454 5.34 5.25 6.34
N ASN A 455 5.08 6.39 6.98
CA ASN A 455 4.26 6.46 8.19
C ASN A 455 2.77 6.21 7.86
N SER A 456 1.93 6.01 8.88
CA SER A 456 0.47 5.93 8.76
C SER A 456 -0.11 7.16 8.05
N ALA A 457 -0.69 6.96 6.86
CA ALA A 457 -1.15 8.04 5.99
C ALA A 457 -2.42 8.74 6.50
N SER A 458 -3.20 8.08 7.36
CA SER A 458 -4.35 8.66 8.05
C SER A 458 -3.98 9.24 9.42
N GLY A 459 -2.79 8.95 9.94
CA GLY A 459 -2.42 9.25 11.31
C GLY A 459 -3.22 8.45 12.34
N SER A 460 -3.81 7.33 11.95
CA SER A 460 -4.60 6.47 12.82
C SER A 460 -3.76 5.75 13.88
N LYS A 461 -2.48 5.60 13.59
CA LYS A 461 -1.46 5.05 14.49
C LYS A 461 -0.22 5.95 14.53
N PHE A 462 0.51 5.92 15.65
CA PHE A 462 1.77 6.64 15.88
C PHE A 462 2.73 5.80 16.68
#